data_bf0bf75f9d6f0b528154912a2ca11c24
#
_entry.id   bf0bf75f9d6f0b528154912a2ca11c24
#
_cell.length_a   1.000
_cell.length_b   1.000
_cell.length_c   1.000
_cell.angle_alpha   90.00
_cell.angle_beta   90.00
_cell.angle_gamma   90.00
#
_symmetry.space_group_name_H-M   'P 1'
#
loop_
_entity.id
_entity.type
_entity.pdbx_description
1 polymer ?
#
loop_
_entity_poly.entity_id
_entity_poly.type
_entity_poly.pdbx_seq_one_letter_code
_entity_poly.pdbx_strand_id
1 'polypeptide(L)'
;MSTELIDLSNALARETDRASASIVAIHTEARGSSSGVVWRKGVIVTAEHALRRDEEIHVTLPDGRIVPATLAGRDASTDLAVLKCAEAVSPVAEISDVSTIKPGNLVLVVGRTRASGPVAALGAVSLVASERRTWVGAALSPYVRLDIGLQPTAVGGAVIDAYGRAIGMATPRFARFGAIAVPESTVNRVVDALLRAGRIPQGYLGVGLHPIRLPEALRQSLQRNEKTAAIVVEVEPDGPAHKGGIMIGDLLISFGPHPIARVEDVHAQLAAETIGKPVVVKFVRGGAAQETTIVVGERAHGGK
;
A
#
# COMPACT_ATOMS: atom_id res chain seq x y z
N MET A 1 36.90 7.24 -21.21
CA MET A 1 35.51 7.26 -20.69
C MET A 1 34.96 8.63 -21.01
N SER A 2 33.70 8.72 -21.48
CA SER A 2 33.07 9.99 -21.77
C SER A 2 32.90 10.81 -20.49
N THR A 3 33.22 12.09 -20.52
CA THR A 3 33.06 13.05 -19.43
C THR A 3 31.61 13.01 -18.92
N GLU A 4 30.63 12.85 -19.81
CA GLU A 4 29.21 12.76 -19.50
C GLU A 4 28.85 11.60 -18.56
N LEU A 5 29.47 10.42 -18.69
CA LEU A 5 29.26 9.27 -17.80
C LEU A 5 29.82 9.54 -16.41
N ILE A 6 30.96 10.22 -16.32
CA ILE A 6 31.56 10.59 -15.05
C ILE A 6 30.67 11.64 -14.35
N ASP A 7 30.18 12.63 -15.09
CA ASP A 7 29.30 13.67 -14.57
C ASP A 7 27.99 13.09 -14.08
N LEU A 8 27.37 12.18 -14.84
CA LEU A 8 26.16 11.46 -14.42
C LEU A 8 26.42 10.65 -13.13
N SER A 9 27.51 9.88 -13.09
CA SER A 9 27.85 9.08 -11.90
C SER A 9 28.04 9.95 -10.66
N ASN A 10 28.74 11.08 -10.81
CA ASN A 10 28.95 12.03 -9.72
C ASN A 10 27.64 12.72 -9.30
N ALA A 11 26.76 13.02 -10.25
CA ALA A 11 25.44 13.58 -9.95
C ALA A 11 24.60 12.59 -9.12
N LEU A 12 24.52 11.32 -9.53
CA LEU A 12 23.79 10.28 -8.78
C LEU A 12 24.34 10.11 -7.36
N ALA A 13 25.68 10.13 -7.19
CA ALA A 13 26.30 10.03 -5.87
C ALA A 13 25.93 11.23 -4.98
N ARG A 14 25.99 12.47 -5.51
CA ARG A 14 25.59 13.69 -4.78
C ARG A 14 24.12 13.66 -4.34
N GLU A 15 23.21 13.23 -5.23
CA GLU A 15 21.79 13.16 -4.88
C GLU A 15 21.50 12.04 -3.88
N THR A 16 22.26 10.94 -3.91
CA THR A 16 22.23 9.90 -2.88
C THR A 16 22.64 10.47 -1.52
N ASP A 17 23.76 11.17 -1.45
CA ASP A 17 24.25 11.76 -0.20
C ASP A 17 23.24 12.76 0.37
N ARG A 18 22.70 13.64 -0.48
CA ARG A 18 21.71 14.63 -0.08
C ARG A 18 20.45 13.97 0.47
N ALA A 19 19.86 13.02 -0.25
CA ALA A 19 18.65 12.32 0.18
C ALA A 19 18.90 11.49 1.45
N SER A 20 20.11 10.91 1.60
CA SER A 20 20.46 10.05 2.73
C SER A 20 20.36 10.75 4.08
N ALA A 21 20.44 12.08 4.12
CA ALA A 21 20.28 12.87 5.33
C ALA A 21 18.89 12.73 5.98
N SER A 22 17.87 12.37 5.20
CA SER A 22 16.50 12.13 5.67
C SER A 22 16.16 10.63 5.76
N ILE A 23 17.11 9.73 5.53
CA ILE A 23 16.90 8.28 5.56
C ILE A 23 17.49 7.69 6.83
N VAL A 24 16.70 6.89 7.52
CA VAL A 24 17.06 6.22 8.76
C VAL A 24 17.10 4.71 8.56
N ALA A 25 17.90 4.01 9.38
CA ALA A 25 17.84 2.56 9.45
C ALA A 25 16.92 2.15 10.60
N ILE A 26 16.02 1.19 10.33
CA ILE A 26 15.07 0.67 11.31
C ILE A 26 15.49 -0.75 11.66
N HIS A 27 15.56 -1.04 12.95
CA HIS A 27 15.90 -2.36 13.44
C HIS A 27 14.87 -2.83 14.45
N THR A 28 14.57 -4.12 14.34
CA THR A 28 13.78 -4.88 15.30
C THR A 28 14.62 -6.09 15.73
N GLU A 29 14.38 -6.63 16.91
CA GLU A 29 15.21 -7.72 17.48
C GLU A 29 15.26 -8.98 16.59
N ALA A 30 14.21 -9.26 15.84
CA ALA A 30 14.04 -10.53 15.13
C ALA A 30 14.31 -10.49 13.61
N ARG A 31 14.53 -9.32 13.01
CA ARG A 31 14.81 -9.18 11.57
C ARG A 31 15.96 -8.20 11.33
N GLY A 32 16.63 -8.39 10.20
CA GLY A 32 17.64 -7.46 9.75
C GLY A 32 17.13 -6.02 9.59
N SER A 33 18.02 -5.11 9.28
CA SER A 33 17.72 -3.69 9.09
C SER A 33 16.87 -3.46 7.84
N SER A 34 15.84 -2.63 7.95
CA SER A 34 15.11 -1.98 6.87
C SER A 34 15.35 -0.47 6.92
N SER A 35 14.79 0.27 5.98
CA SER A 35 14.92 1.73 5.93
C SER A 35 13.61 2.42 6.29
N GLY A 36 13.73 3.69 6.67
CA GLY A 36 12.59 4.60 6.81
C GLY A 36 12.96 5.98 6.31
N VAL A 37 11.96 6.72 5.91
CA VAL A 37 12.06 8.11 5.43
C VAL A 37 11.51 9.04 6.50
N VAL A 38 12.27 10.03 6.89
CA VAL A 38 11.78 11.12 7.74
C VAL A 38 10.83 11.96 6.89
N TRP A 39 9.54 11.66 7.00
CA TRP A 39 8.51 12.23 6.14
C TRP A 39 8.00 13.59 6.63
N ARG A 40 7.94 13.73 7.95
CA ARG A 40 7.63 14.98 8.66
C ARG A 40 8.44 15.04 9.95
N LYS A 41 8.50 16.19 10.58
CA LYS A 41 9.20 16.35 11.86
C LYS A 41 8.68 15.33 12.89
N GLY A 42 9.56 14.45 13.37
CA GLY A 42 9.21 13.40 14.33
C GLY A 42 8.39 12.25 13.76
N VAL A 43 8.18 12.18 12.44
CA VAL A 43 7.38 11.15 11.76
C VAL A 43 8.22 10.44 10.71
N ILE A 44 8.36 9.14 10.86
CA ILE A 44 9.09 8.26 9.93
C ILE A 44 8.08 7.35 9.25
N VAL A 45 8.23 7.17 7.93
CA VAL A 45 7.46 6.22 7.12
C VAL A 45 8.38 5.07 6.73
N THR A 46 7.86 3.85 6.81
CA THR A 46 8.57 2.63 6.41
C THR A 46 7.59 1.60 5.85
N ALA A 47 8.13 0.47 5.34
CA ALA A 47 7.32 -0.64 4.87
C ALA A 47 6.70 -1.42 6.04
N GLU A 48 5.39 -1.68 5.97
CA GLU A 48 4.64 -2.38 7.02
C GLU A 48 5.15 -3.81 7.23
N HIS A 49 5.41 -4.55 6.14
CA HIS A 49 5.88 -5.93 6.19
C HIS A 49 7.28 -6.10 6.77
N ALA A 50 8.06 -5.01 6.87
CA ALA A 50 9.38 -5.01 7.49
C ALA A 50 9.32 -4.98 9.03
N LEU A 51 8.15 -4.62 9.61
CA LEU A 51 7.93 -4.55 11.06
C LEU A 51 7.11 -5.75 11.54
N ARG A 52 7.51 -6.34 12.68
CA ARG A 52 6.67 -7.29 13.42
C ARG A 52 5.70 -6.57 14.37
N ARG A 53 4.72 -7.30 14.90
CA ARG A 53 3.70 -6.71 15.79
C ARG A 53 4.35 -6.53 17.15
N ASP A 54 4.72 -6.73 18.00
CA ASP A 54 5.13 -6.60 19.42
C ASP A 54 6.64 -6.46 19.64
N GLU A 55 7.34 -5.76 18.73
CA GLU A 55 8.78 -5.55 18.87
C GLU A 55 9.12 -4.12 19.29
N GLU A 56 10.17 -3.97 20.07
CA GLU A 56 10.80 -2.68 20.30
C GLU A 56 11.45 -2.19 19.00
N ILE A 57 11.08 -0.99 18.59
CA ILE A 57 11.56 -0.39 17.37
C ILE A 57 12.64 0.62 17.70
N HIS A 58 13.82 0.41 17.15
CA HIS A 58 14.95 1.33 17.25
C HIS A 58 15.29 1.89 15.86
N VAL A 59 15.65 3.15 15.84
CA VAL A 59 15.99 3.89 14.63
C VAL A 59 17.41 4.43 14.75
N THR A 60 18.26 4.09 13.79
CA THR A 60 19.58 4.73 13.65
C THR A 60 19.45 5.94 12.72
N LEU A 61 19.77 7.10 13.28
CA LEU A 61 19.76 8.38 12.58
C LEU A 61 20.97 8.53 11.65
N PRO A 62 20.95 9.51 10.73
CA PRO A 62 22.08 9.79 9.84
C PRO A 62 23.41 10.10 10.58
N ASP A 63 23.33 10.66 11.77
CA ASP A 63 24.49 10.97 12.62
C ASP A 63 24.99 9.76 13.45
N GLY A 64 24.37 8.59 13.29
CA GLY A 64 24.72 7.34 13.97
C GLY A 64 24.07 7.15 15.34
N ARG A 65 23.34 8.13 15.88
CA ARG A 65 22.58 7.94 17.14
C ARG A 65 21.47 6.92 16.94
N ILE A 66 21.24 6.13 17.97
CA ILE A 66 20.13 5.17 18.05
C ILE A 66 19.08 5.72 18.98
N VAL A 67 17.88 5.88 18.52
CA VAL A 67 16.75 6.41 19.27
C VAL A 67 15.57 5.44 19.23
N PRO A 68 14.77 5.35 20.31
CA PRO A 68 13.54 4.55 20.29
C PRO A 68 12.48 5.23 19.42
N ALA A 69 11.66 4.41 18.76
CA ALA A 69 10.50 4.86 18.01
C ALA A 69 9.26 4.08 18.43
N THR A 70 8.11 4.73 18.38
CA THR A 70 6.82 4.10 18.66
C THR A 70 6.00 3.97 17.40
N LEU A 71 5.32 2.83 17.22
CA LEU A 71 4.40 2.61 16.11
C LEU A 71 3.16 3.48 16.31
N ALA A 72 2.94 4.45 15.42
CA ALA A 72 1.71 5.23 15.37
C ALA A 72 0.55 4.46 14.73
N GLY A 73 0.86 3.58 13.79
CA GLY A 73 -0.09 2.71 13.11
C GLY A 73 0.50 2.10 11.86
N ARG A 74 -0.25 1.16 11.26
CA ARG A 74 0.16 0.43 10.05
C ARG A 74 -1.01 0.21 9.10
N ASP A 75 -0.71 0.14 7.81
CA ASP A 75 -1.64 -0.19 6.74
C ASP A 75 -1.03 -1.24 5.81
N ALA A 76 -1.40 -2.49 6.03
CA ALA A 76 -0.94 -3.60 5.20
C ALA A 76 -1.43 -3.51 3.74
N SER A 77 -2.48 -2.73 3.49
CA SER A 77 -3.07 -2.59 2.15
C SER A 77 -2.23 -1.71 1.22
N THR A 78 -1.51 -0.74 1.76
CA THR A 78 -0.53 0.10 1.04
C THR A 78 0.91 -0.24 1.39
N ASP A 79 1.13 -1.20 2.32
CA ASP A 79 2.44 -1.55 2.87
C ASP A 79 3.14 -0.38 3.57
N LEU A 80 2.38 0.45 4.26
CA LEU A 80 2.90 1.60 4.99
C LEU A 80 2.80 1.40 6.50
N ALA A 81 3.86 1.75 7.22
CA ALA A 81 3.84 1.93 8.66
C ALA A 81 4.38 3.32 9.02
N VAL A 82 3.79 3.91 10.05
CA VAL A 82 4.16 5.24 10.55
C VAL A 82 4.72 5.09 11.96
N LEU A 83 5.93 5.60 12.16
CA LEU A 83 6.60 5.65 13.43
C LEU A 83 6.68 7.08 13.93
N LYS A 84 6.57 7.25 15.25
CA LYS A 84 6.85 8.51 15.95
C LYS A 84 8.17 8.40 16.69
N CYS A 85 9.02 9.42 16.54
CA CYS A 85 10.21 9.63 17.36
C CYS A 85 9.99 10.84 18.26
N ALA A 86 10.30 10.70 19.57
CA ALA A 86 10.21 11.81 20.51
C ALA A 86 11.26 12.90 20.23
N GLU A 87 12.42 12.51 19.73
CA GLU A 87 13.44 13.43 19.24
C GLU A 87 13.04 13.98 17.87
N ALA A 88 13.35 15.25 17.64
CA ALA A 88 13.17 15.86 16.33
C ALA A 88 14.17 15.23 15.34
N VAL A 89 13.73 14.22 14.61
CA VAL A 89 14.50 13.64 13.53
C VAL A 89 14.48 14.63 12.36
N SER A 90 15.63 15.19 12.04
CA SER A 90 15.80 16.20 10.99
C SER A 90 17.11 15.88 10.25
N PRO A 91 17.19 16.15 8.96
CA PRO A 91 16.20 16.81 8.10
C PRO A 91 15.04 15.94 7.66
N VAL A 92 13.95 16.61 7.27
CA VAL A 92 12.79 15.99 6.60
C VAL A 92 13.12 15.83 5.12
N ALA A 93 12.63 14.76 4.49
CA ALA A 93 12.80 14.54 3.06
C ALA A 93 12.15 15.65 2.23
N GLU A 94 12.84 16.10 1.20
CA GLU A 94 12.22 16.95 0.18
C GLU A 94 11.28 16.12 -0.67
N ILE A 95 10.00 16.46 -0.65
CA ILE A 95 8.97 15.68 -1.36
C ILE A 95 8.69 16.33 -2.72
N SER A 96 8.55 15.51 -3.75
CA SER A 96 8.19 15.93 -5.10
C SER A 96 6.85 15.33 -5.51
N ASP A 97 6.10 16.07 -6.31
CA ASP A 97 4.91 15.57 -6.97
C ASP A 97 5.28 14.50 -8.01
N VAL A 98 4.67 13.34 -7.87
CA VAL A 98 4.87 12.20 -8.78
C VAL A 98 4.22 12.41 -10.15
N SER A 99 3.38 13.42 -10.34
CA SER A 99 2.65 13.70 -11.60
C SER A 99 3.57 13.96 -12.81
N THR A 100 4.80 14.40 -12.56
CA THR A 100 5.80 14.68 -13.62
C THR A 100 6.57 13.44 -14.06
N ILE A 101 6.45 12.33 -13.33
CA ILE A 101 7.22 11.11 -13.57
C ILE A 101 6.62 10.32 -14.73
N LYS A 102 7.51 9.82 -15.61
CA LYS A 102 7.15 9.07 -16.82
C LYS A 102 7.98 7.79 -16.93
N PRO A 103 7.47 6.76 -17.62
CA PRO A 103 8.28 5.60 -17.96
C PRO A 103 9.57 6.01 -18.68
N GLY A 104 10.70 5.41 -18.26
CA GLY A 104 12.05 5.75 -18.73
C GLY A 104 12.78 6.77 -17.86
N ASN A 105 12.11 7.50 -16.95
CA ASN A 105 12.83 8.35 -16.01
C ASN A 105 13.73 7.53 -15.09
N LEU A 106 14.96 8.01 -14.86
CA LEU A 106 15.86 7.43 -13.87
C LEU A 106 15.39 7.77 -12.47
N VAL A 107 15.51 6.81 -11.57
CA VAL A 107 15.23 6.96 -10.14
C VAL A 107 16.30 6.26 -9.32
N LEU A 108 16.51 6.75 -8.10
CA LEU A 108 17.31 6.05 -7.10
C LEU A 108 16.39 5.60 -5.97
N VAL A 109 16.61 4.39 -5.47
CA VAL A 109 16.09 4.02 -4.15
C VAL A 109 17.20 4.21 -3.15
N VAL A 110 16.98 5.07 -2.18
CA VAL A 110 17.95 5.38 -1.13
C VAL A 110 17.46 4.78 0.18
N GLY A 111 18.26 3.90 0.74
CA GLY A 111 18.08 3.29 2.05
C GLY A 111 19.26 3.57 2.96
N ARG A 112 19.24 2.97 4.17
CA ARG A 112 20.33 3.06 5.14
C ARG A 112 20.50 1.74 5.88
N THR A 113 21.75 1.32 6.06
CA THR A 113 22.11 0.24 6.97
C THR A 113 22.51 0.79 8.33
N ARG A 114 22.38 -0.03 9.37
CA ARG A 114 22.84 0.33 10.72
C ARG A 114 24.36 0.56 10.77
N ALA A 115 25.12 -0.30 10.11
CA ALA A 115 26.57 -0.34 10.26
C ALA A 115 27.33 0.45 9.19
N SER A 116 26.81 0.50 7.95
CA SER A 116 27.58 0.97 6.78
C SER A 116 27.08 2.27 6.19
N GLY A 117 26.05 2.88 6.80
CA GLY A 117 25.48 4.15 6.29
C GLY A 117 24.51 3.97 5.12
N PRO A 118 24.43 4.95 4.18
CA PRO A 118 23.48 4.92 3.08
C PRO A 118 23.75 3.79 2.10
N VAL A 119 22.69 3.26 1.51
CA VAL A 119 22.71 2.33 0.38
C VAL A 119 21.83 2.92 -0.72
N ALA A 120 22.22 2.71 -1.97
CA ALA A 120 21.45 3.18 -3.11
C ALA A 120 21.36 2.10 -4.18
N ALA A 121 20.23 2.09 -4.89
CA ALA A 121 20.04 1.31 -6.09
C ALA A 121 19.52 2.23 -7.20
N LEU A 122 20.15 2.17 -8.37
CA LEU A 122 19.73 2.89 -9.56
C LEU A 122 18.78 2.03 -10.38
N GLY A 123 17.69 2.61 -10.85
CA GLY A 123 16.75 1.98 -11.75
C GLY A 123 15.98 2.98 -12.60
N ALA A 124 14.99 2.49 -13.30
CA ALA A 124 14.12 3.30 -14.12
C ALA A 124 12.64 3.06 -13.76
N VAL A 125 11.83 4.07 -13.99
CA VAL A 125 10.37 3.92 -13.97
C VAL A 125 9.96 3.06 -15.15
N SER A 126 9.38 1.90 -14.92
CA SER A 126 8.95 0.96 -15.97
C SER A 126 7.49 1.10 -16.35
N LEU A 127 6.66 1.64 -15.45
CA LEU A 127 5.24 1.86 -15.69
C LEU A 127 4.71 2.98 -14.79
N VAL A 128 3.91 3.86 -15.36
CA VAL A 128 3.02 4.78 -14.63
C VAL A 128 1.59 4.53 -15.10
N ALA A 129 0.68 4.29 -14.18
CA ALA A 129 -0.75 4.15 -14.45
C ALA A 129 -1.53 5.09 -13.53
N SER A 130 -2.71 5.56 -13.98
CA SER A 130 -3.53 6.49 -13.20
C SER A 130 -3.92 5.95 -11.82
N GLU A 131 -4.36 4.70 -11.80
CA GLU A 131 -4.69 3.98 -10.56
C GLU A 131 -4.46 2.48 -10.77
N ARG A 132 -3.98 1.82 -9.74
CA ARG A 132 -3.98 0.36 -9.66
C ARG A 132 -4.30 -0.09 -8.23
N ARG A 133 -5.14 -1.11 -8.12
CA ARG A 133 -5.45 -1.68 -6.81
C ARG A 133 -4.47 -2.78 -6.47
N THR A 134 -4.04 -2.78 -5.21
CA THR A 134 -3.29 -3.91 -4.65
C THR A 134 -4.23 -5.12 -4.49
N TRP A 135 -3.70 -6.31 -4.34
CA TRP A 135 -4.54 -7.51 -4.10
C TRP A 135 -5.33 -7.47 -2.79
N VAL A 136 -4.98 -6.57 -1.87
CA VAL A 136 -5.70 -6.31 -0.61
C VAL A 136 -6.65 -5.11 -0.72
N GLY A 137 -6.89 -4.61 -1.94
CA GLY A 137 -7.94 -3.64 -2.26
C GLY A 137 -7.55 -2.17 -2.18
N ALA A 138 -6.36 -1.82 -1.66
CA ALA A 138 -5.94 -0.41 -1.63
C ALA A 138 -5.68 0.14 -3.03
N ALA A 139 -6.14 1.35 -3.27
CA ALA A 139 -5.81 2.11 -4.48
C ALA A 139 -4.44 2.80 -4.30
N LEU A 140 -3.54 2.55 -5.24
CA LEU A 140 -2.32 3.33 -5.44
C LEU A 140 -2.56 4.23 -6.65
N SER A 141 -2.57 5.53 -6.44
CA SER A 141 -2.86 6.54 -7.47
C SER A 141 -1.90 7.73 -7.33
N PRO A 142 -1.01 7.94 -8.32
CA PRO A 142 -0.73 7.04 -9.43
C PRO A 142 -0.01 5.75 -9.00
N TYR A 143 -0.10 4.70 -9.81
CA TYR A 143 0.70 3.50 -9.62
C TYR A 143 2.03 3.64 -10.37
N VAL A 144 3.14 3.60 -9.65
CA VAL A 144 4.49 3.75 -10.21
C VAL A 144 5.29 2.48 -9.98
N ARG A 145 5.60 1.75 -11.05
CA ARG A 145 6.44 0.56 -11.01
C ARG A 145 7.86 0.88 -11.45
N LEU A 146 8.80 0.31 -10.72
CA LEU A 146 10.23 0.49 -10.93
C LEU A 146 10.86 -0.81 -11.45
N ASP A 147 11.74 -0.69 -12.43
CA ASP A 147 12.66 -1.76 -12.82
C ASP A 147 13.96 -1.58 -12.02
N ILE A 148 13.98 -2.20 -10.84
CA ILE A 148 15.07 -2.07 -9.87
C ILE A 148 15.12 -3.29 -8.97
N GLY A 149 16.33 -3.80 -8.72
CA GLY A 149 16.58 -4.80 -7.69
C GLY A 149 16.62 -4.16 -6.31
N LEU A 150 15.58 -4.37 -5.51
CA LEU A 150 15.50 -3.78 -4.17
C LEU A 150 16.12 -4.70 -3.13
N GLN A 151 17.22 -4.26 -2.53
CA GLN A 151 17.83 -4.97 -1.40
C GLN A 151 16.96 -4.86 -0.14
N PRO A 152 16.95 -5.87 0.75
CA PRO A 152 16.16 -5.83 1.99
C PRO A 152 16.40 -4.58 2.84
N THR A 153 17.65 -4.12 2.90
CA THR A 153 18.05 -2.92 3.64
C THR A 153 17.51 -1.62 3.05
N ALA A 154 17.14 -1.60 1.76
CA ALA A 154 16.57 -0.43 1.10
C ALA A 154 15.02 -0.44 1.09
N VAL A 155 14.39 -1.53 1.56
CA VAL A 155 12.93 -1.61 1.73
C VAL A 155 12.47 -0.55 2.73
N GLY A 156 11.44 0.22 2.39
CA GLY A 156 10.95 1.33 3.21
C GLY A 156 11.75 2.63 3.02
N GLY A 157 12.82 2.63 2.19
CA GLY A 157 13.58 3.82 1.84
C GLY A 157 12.87 4.73 0.84
N ALA A 158 13.48 5.88 0.53
CA ALA A 158 12.93 6.83 -0.42
C ALA A 158 13.18 6.41 -1.86
N VAL A 159 12.17 6.55 -2.71
CA VAL A 159 12.36 6.63 -4.16
C VAL A 159 12.56 8.09 -4.51
N ILE A 160 13.71 8.47 -5.05
CA ILE A 160 14.02 9.85 -5.42
C ILE A 160 14.09 10.02 -6.93
N ASP A 161 13.67 11.20 -7.38
CA ASP A 161 13.79 11.66 -8.77
C ASP A 161 15.24 12.12 -9.08
N ALA A 162 15.47 12.53 -10.33
CA ALA A 162 16.76 13.04 -10.77
C ALA A 162 17.19 14.37 -10.11
N TYR A 163 16.29 15.00 -9.34
CA TYR A 163 16.57 16.20 -8.53
C TYR A 163 16.81 15.87 -7.06
N GLY A 164 16.90 14.59 -6.69
CA GLY A 164 17.11 14.14 -5.31
C GLY A 164 15.89 14.30 -4.40
N ARG A 165 14.70 14.50 -4.95
CA ARG A 165 13.45 14.69 -4.18
C ARG A 165 12.68 13.38 -4.11
N ALA A 166 12.11 13.07 -2.96
CA ALA A 166 11.34 11.84 -2.76
C ALA A 166 9.98 11.92 -3.47
N ILE A 167 9.73 10.97 -4.36
CA ILE A 167 8.45 10.77 -5.05
C ILE A 167 7.58 9.72 -4.34
N GLY A 168 8.13 9.01 -3.36
CA GLY A 168 7.41 7.98 -2.61
C GLY A 168 8.34 7.07 -1.81
N MET A 169 7.75 6.03 -1.23
CA MET A 169 8.44 4.98 -0.47
C MET A 169 8.61 3.72 -1.32
N ALA A 170 9.79 3.10 -1.25
CA ALA A 170 10.11 1.87 -1.99
C ALA A 170 9.61 0.61 -1.29
N THR A 171 8.87 -0.24 -2.01
CA THR A 171 8.50 -1.57 -1.55
C THR A 171 8.44 -2.60 -2.68
N PRO A 172 8.85 -3.87 -2.44
CA PRO A 172 8.68 -4.95 -3.40
C PRO A 172 7.29 -5.60 -3.31
N ARG A 173 6.49 -5.31 -2.26
CA ARG A 173 5.32 -6.11 -1.87
C ARG A 173 4.26 -6.24 -2.95
N PHE A 174 4.01 -5.21 -3.74
CA PHE A 174 2.96 -5.23 -4.78
C PHE A 174 3.52 -5.30 -6.20
N ALA A 175 4.81 -5.55 -6.33
CA ALA A 175 5.46 -5.80 -7.61
C ALA A 175 5.64 -7.30 -7.83
N ARG A 176 5.30 -7.78 -9.03
CA ARG A 176 5.65 -9.17 -9.41
C ARG A 176 7.16 -9.31 -9.65
N PHE A 177 7.77 -8.26 -10.17
CA PHE A 177 9.21 -8.11 -10.40
C PHE A 177 9.59 -6.66 -10.13
N GLY A 178 10.80 -6.43 -9.61
CA GLY A 178 11.28 -5.10 -9.25
C GLY A 178 10.63 -4.57 -7.97
N ALA A 179 10.29 -3.30 -7.99
CA ALA A 179 9.66 -2.61 -6.87
C ALA A 179 8.56 -1.66 -7.33
N ILE A 180 7.80 -1.12 -6.40
CA ILE A 180 6.95 0.04 -6.62
C ILE A 180 7.38 1.21 -5.73
N ALA A 181 7.12 2.42 -6.21
CA ALA A 181 7.05 3.59 -5.35
C ALA A 181 5.60 3.73 -4.87
N VAL A 182 5.38 3.63 -3.55
CA VAL A 182 4.12 4.09 -2.95
C VAL A 182 4.14 5.61 -3.02
N PRO A 183 3.28 6.24 -3.83
CA PRO A 183 3.43 7.65 -4.16
C PRO A 183 3.18 8.56 -2.96
N GLU A 184 3.76 9.75 -2.99
CA GLU A 184 3.68 10.74 -1.89
C GLU A 184 2.24 11.08 -1.51
N SER A 185 1.32 11.13 -2.46
CA SER A 185 -0.11 11.38 -2.21
C SER A 185 -0.74 10.28 -1.35
N THR A 186 -0.42 9.01 -1.65
CA THR A 186 -0.84 7.86 -0.84
C THR A 186 -0.18 7.90 0.54
N VAL A 187 1.14 8.17 0.59
CA VAL A 187 1.87 8.26 1.87
C VAL A 187 1.26 9.34 2.75
N ASN A 188 1.01 10.54 2.22
CA ASN A 188 0.42 11.65 2.97
C ASN A 188 -0.95 11.28 3.54
N ARG A 189 -1.84 10.71 2.73
CA ARG A 189 -3.18 10.28 3.16
C ARG A 189 -3.10 9.23 4.27
N VAL A 190 -2.23 8.25 4.14
CA VAL A 190 -2.04 7.18 5.14
C VAL A 190 -1.43 7.74 6.42
N VAL A 191 -0.40 8.59 6.33
CA VAL A 191 0.22 9.25 7.49
C VAL A 191 -0.82 10.04 8.28
N ASP A 192 -1.64 10.87 7.60
CA ASP A 192 -2.69 11.65 8.26
C ASP A 192 -3.71 10.78 8.97
N ALA A 193 -4.14 9.69 8.35
CA ALA A 193 -5.10 8.75 8.95
C ALA A 193 -4.49 8.01 10.15
N LEU A 194 -3.26 7.50 10.03
CA LEU A 194 -2.61 6.76 11.10
C LEU A 194 -2.23 7.64 12.29
N LEU A 195 -1.81 8.89 12.06
CA LEU A 195 -1.53 9.83 13.14
C LEU A 195 -2.78 10.27 13.91
N ARG A 196 -3.94 10.33 13.23
CA ARG A 196 -5.22 10.74 13.82
C ARG A 196 -5.89 9.61 14.60
N ALA A 197 -5.95 8.42 14.03
CA ALA A 197 -6.76 7.31 14.52
C ALA A 197 -5.98 6.04 14.87
N GLY A 198 -4.67 6.00 14.63
CA GLY A 198 -3.84 4.82 14.82
C GLY A 198 -4.08 3.70 13.82
N ARG A 199 -5.09 3.85 12.96
CA ARG A 199 -5.51 2.84 11.97
C ARG A 199 -6.18 3.48 10.77
N ILE A 200 -6.26 2.70 9.68
CA ILE A 200 -7.12 3.03 8.54
C ILE A 200 -8.37 2.18 8.67
N PRO A 201 -9.55 2.79 8.84
CA PRO A 201 -10.80 2.07 8.85
C PRO A 201 -11.00 1.33 7.52
N GLN A 202 -11.41 0.08 7.57
CA GLN A 202 -11.77 -0.71 6.40
C GLN A 202 -13.22 -1.14 6.49
N GLY A 203 -13.95 -0.91 5.40
CA GLY A 203 -15.31 -1.42 5.26
C GLY A 203 -15.31 -2.95 5.35
N TYR A 204 -16.42 -3.48 5.85
CA TYR A 204 -16.54 -4.90 6.14
C TYR A 204 -17.95 -5.40 5.84
N LEU A 205 -18.03 -6.61 5.24
CA LEU A 205 -19.29 -7.29 4.97
C LEU A 205 -19.50 -8.54 5.81
N GLY A 206 -18.43 -9.20 6.26
CA GLY A 206 -18.53 -10.48 6.96
C GLY A 206 -18.82 -11.64 6.01
N VAL A 207 -18.15 -11.70 4.86
CA VAL A 207 -18.27 -12.77 3.89
C VAL A 207 -16.92 -13.31 3.45
N GLY A 208 -16.80 -14.64 3.33
CA GLY A 208 -15.76 -15.29 2.56
C GLY A 208 -16.20 -15.42 1.11
N LEU A 209 -15.35 -15.01 0.17
CA LEU A 209 -15.67 -14.98 -1.25
C LEU A 209 -14.67 -15.83 -2.05
N HIS A 210 -15.17 -16.53 -3.08
CA HIS A 210 -14.35 -17.28 -4.01
C HIS A 210 -14.70 -16.90 -5.46
N PRO A 211 -13.72 -16.76 -6.37
CA PRO A 211 -14.01 -16.48 -7.77
C PRO A 211 -14.63 -17.70 -8.45
N ILE A 212 -15.68 -17.50 -9.22
CA ILE A 212 -16.35 -18.55 -9.99
C ILE A 212 -16.56 -18.12 -11.43
N ARG A 213 -16.47 -19.09 -12.36
CA ARG A 213 -16.86 -18.86 -13.76
C ARG A 213 -18.36 -19.04 -13.91
N LEU A 214 -19.02 -18.03 -14.49
CA LEU A 214 -20.46 -18.10 -14.76
C LEU A 214 -20.74 -19.04 -15.95
N PRO A 215 -21.69 -19.98 -15.81
CA PRO A 215 -22.22 -20.73 -16.94
C PRO A 215 -22.80 -19.77 -18.01
N GLU A 216 -22.64 -20.12 -19.27
CA GLU A 216 -23.05 -19.24 -20.39
C GLU A 216 -24.56 -18.92 -20.34
N ALA A 217 -25.41 -19.91 -20.03
CA ALA A 217 -26.84 -19.71 -19.92
C ALA A 217 -27.22 -18.70 -18.82
N LEU A 218 -26.54 -18.77 -17.65
CA LEU A 218 -26.76 -17.84 -16.57
C LEU A 218 -26.25 -16.43 -16.92
N ARG A 219 -25.13 -16.34 -17.61
CA ARG A 219 -24.57 -15.07 -18.08
C ARG A 219 -25.53 -14.35 -19.03
N GLN A 220 -26.10 -15.11 -19.97
CA GLN A 220 -27.08 -14.60 -20.93
C GLN A 220 -28.38 -14.14 -20.25
N SER A 221 -28.93 -14.94 -19.31
CA SER A 221 -30.14 -14.57 -18.57
C SER A 221 -29.98 -13.32 -17.73
N LEU A 222 -28.76 -13.06 -17.22
CA LEU A 222 -28.41 -11.87 -16.46
C LEU A 222 -27.98 -10.68 -17.34
N GLN A 223 -27.91 -10.84 -18.65
CA GLN A 223 -27.43 -9.85 -19.61
C GLN A 223 -26.05 -9.28 -19.24
N ARG A 224 -25.14 -10.16 -18.78
CA ARG A 224 -23.80 -9.77 -18.30
C ARG A 224 -22.72 -10.02 -19.34
N ASN A 225 -21.75 -9.09 -19.40
CA ASN A 225 -20.54 -9.24 -20.20
C ASN A 225 -19.44 -9.99 -19.44
N GLU A 226 -19.43 -9.88 -18.10
CA GLU A 226 -18.42 -10.52 -17.25
C GLU A 226 -18.62 -12.04 -17.21
N LYS A 227 -17.51 -12.77 -17.45
CA LYS A 227 -17.47 -14.25 -17.46
C LYS A 227 -17.34 -14.86 -16.08
N THR A 228 -17.11 -14.06 -15.06
CA THR A 228 -16.84 -14.45 -13.69
C THR A 228 -17.69 -13.63 -12.72
N ALA A 229 -17.84 -14.15 -11.49
CA ALA A 229 -18.48 -13.52 -10.36
C ALA A 229 -17.81 -14.01 -9.06
N ALA A 230 -18.21 -13.46 -7.92
CA ALA A 230 -17.77 -13.94 -6.60
C ALA A 230 -18.88 -14.74 -5.92
N ILE A 231 -18.62 -16.02 -5.60
CA ILE A 231 -19.53 -16.84 -4.80
C ILE A 231 -19.23 -16.66 -3.31
N VAL A 232 -20.29 -16.58 -2.51
CA VAL A 232 -20.20 -16.54 -1.05
C VAL A 232 -19.97 -17.94 -0.53
N VAL A 233 -18.85 -18.17 0.14
CA VAL A 233 -18.48 -19.49 0.72
C VAL A 233 -18.52 -19.48 2.25
N GLU A 234 -18.57 -18.29 2.86
CA GLU A 234 -18.69 -18.11 4.30
C GLU A 234 -19.48 -16.84 4.58
N VAL A 235 -20.30 -16.86 5.62
CA VAL A 235 -21.03 -15.69 6.13
C VAL A 235 -20.85 -15.64 7.63
N GLU A 236 -20.30 -14.54 8.13
CA GLU A 236 -20.11 -14.33 9.56
C GLU A 236 -21.44 -14.08 10.26
N PRO A 237 -21.77 -14.83 11.31
CA PRO A 237 -22.97 -14.58 12.11
C PRO A 237 -23.01 -13.13 12.62
N ASP A 238 -24.18 -12.50 12.55
CA ASP A 238 -24.43 -11.11 12.94
C ASP A 238 -23.60 -10.05 12.20
N GLY A 239 -22.85 -10.46 11.17
CA GLY A 239 -22.15 -9.55 10.28
C GLY A 239 -23.11 -8.77 9.37
N PRO A 240 -22.60 -7.73 8.69
CA PRO A 240 -23.39 -6.90 7.79
C PRO A 240 -24.12 -7.68 6.70
N ALA A 241 -23.46 -8.62 6.04
CA ALA A 241 -24.05 -9.44 4.99
C ALA A 241 -25.09 -10.41 5.54
N HIS A 242 -24.86 -11.01 6.72
CA HIS A 242 -25.84 -11.88 7.39
C HIS A 242 -27.13 -11.09 7.71
N LYS A 243 -26.99 -9.88 8.28
CA LYS A 243 -28.13 -8.97 8.54
C LYS A 243 -28.85 -8.53 7.27
N GLY A 244 -28.11 -8.43 6.16
CA GLY A 244 -28.66 -8.15 4.84
C GLY A 244 -29.28 -9.38 4.14
N GLY A 245 -29.29 -10.57 4.79
CA GLY A 245 -29.88 -11.78 4.25
C GLY A 245 -29.04 -12.49 3.17
N ILE A 246 -27.76 -12.18 3.04
CA ILE A 246 -26.80 -12.92 2.18
C ILE A 246 -26.54 -14.29 2.81
N MET A 247 -26.46 -15.33 1.96
CA MET A 247 -26.26 -16.72 2.36
C MET A 247 -25.09 -17.36 1.60
N ILE A 248 -24.55 -18.42 2.16
CA ILE A 248 -23.58 -19.27 1.45
C ILE A 248 -24.22 -19.79 0.15
N GLY A 249 -23.48 -19.73 -0.94
CA GLY A 249 -23.93 -20.09 -2.28
C GLY A 249 -24.48 -18.92 -3.11
N ASP A 250 -24.68 -17.74 -2.55
CA ASP A 250 -25.06 -16.56 -3.31
C ASP A 250 -23.93 -16.13 -4.26
N LEU A 251 -24.27 -15.79 -5.49
CA LEU A 251 -23.34 -15.25 -6.47
C LEU A 251 -23.49 -13.72 -6.48
N LEU A 252 -22.52 -13.02 -5.94
CA LEU A 252 -22.51 -11.55 -5.94
C LEU A 252 -22.23 -11.03 -7.35
N ILE A 253 -23.12 -10.18 -7.87
CA ILE A 253 -23.06 -9.65 -9.26
C ILE A 253 -22.89 -8.15 -9.33
N SER A 254 -23.30 -7.39 -8.31
CA SER A 254 -22.94 -5.98 -8.17
C SER A 254 -22.92 -5.52 -6.72
N PHE A 255 -22.13 -4.48 -6.46
CA PHE A 255 -22.08 -3.75 -5.20
C PHE A 255 -22.32 -2.26 -5.51
N GLY A 256 -23.51 -1.77 -5.18
CA GLY A 256 -23.97 -0.48 -5.69
C GLY A 256 -23.97 -0.47 -7.22
N PRO A 257 -23.44 0.60 -7.84
CA PRO A 257 -23.36 0.70 -9.30
C PRO A 257 -22.22 -0.14 -9.93
N HIS A 258 -21.37 -0.77 -9.12
CA HIS A 258 -20.17 -1.44 -9.60
C HIS A 258 -20.41 -2.93 -9.83
N PRO A 259 -20.16 -3.45 -11.04
CA PRO A 259 -20.26 -4.89 -11.31
C PRO A 259 -19.15 -5.65 -10.58
N ILE A 260 -19.46 -6.85 -10.07
CA ILE A 260 -18.50 -7.76 -9.44
C ILE A 260 -18.16 -8.85 -10.44
N ALA A 261 -16.93 -8.86 -10.92
CA ALA A 261 -16.36 -9.93 -11.72
C ALA A 261 -15.34 -10.75 -10.92
N ARG A 262 -14.72 -10.14 -9.91
CA ARG A 262 -13.66 -10.74 -9.07
C ARG A 262 -13.88 -10.37 -7.61
N VAL A 263 -13.23 -11.12 -6.71
CA VAL A 263 -13.28 -10.84 -5.27
C VAL A 263 -12.71 -9.44 -4.94
N GLU A 264 -11.66 -9.05 -5.68
CA GLU A 264 -11.02 -7.74 -5.54
C GLU A 264 -11.97 -6.57 -5.84
N ASP A 265 -12.98 -6.79 -6.68
CA ASP A 265 -13.98 -5.77 -7.01
C ASP A 265 -14.86 -5.44 -5.78
N VAL A 266 -15.14 -6.43 -4.93
CA VAL A 266 -15.84 -6.22 -3.65
C VAL A 266 -14.94 -5.46 -2.68
N HIS A 267 -13.70 -5.91 -2.50
CA HIS A 267 -12.74 -5.23 -1.62
C HIS A 267 -12.53 -3.78 -2.03
N ALA A 268 -12.58 -3.51 -3.34
CA ALA A 268 -12.44 -2.17 -3.90
C ALA A 268 -13.53 -1.19 -3.42
N GLN A 269 -14.72 -1.71 -3.11
CA GLN A 269 -15.86 -0.90 -2.67
C GLN A 269 -15.94 -0.76 -1.14
N LEU A 270 -15.10 -1.50 -0.39
CA LEU A 270 -15.06 -1.46 1.07
C LEU A 270 -14.05 -0.44 1.60
N ALA A 271 -14.01 0.74 1.00
CA ALA A 271 -13.20 1.85 1.46
C ALA A 271 -13.79 2.47 2.74
N ALA A 272 -12.96 3.24 3.47
CA ALA A 272 -13.39 3.88 4.72
C ALA A 272 -14.65 4.75 4.57
N GLU A 273 -14.80 5.39 3.40
CA GLU A 273 -15.92 6.27 3.09
C GLU A 273 -17.26 5.54 2.94
N THR A 274 -17.24 4.23 2.77
CA THR A 274 -18.46 3.41 2.66
C THR A 274 -18.97 2.87 4.00
N ILE A 275 -18.17 2.96 5.05
CA ILE A 275 -18.55 2.49 6.40
C ILE A 275 -19.78 3.24 6.90
N GLY A 276 -20.76 2.49 7.41
CA GLY A 276 -22.04 3.00 7.90
C GLY A 276 -23.03 3.37 6.80
N LYS A 277 -22.65 3.29 5.51
CA LYS A 277 -23.57 3.61 4.41
C LYS A 277 -24.32 2.38 3.93
N PRO A 278 -25.63 2.52 3.61
CA PRO A 278 -26.39 1.49 2.94
C PRO A 278 -25.95 1.35 1.47
N VAL A 279 -25.72 0.12 1.04
CA VAL A 279 -25.34 -0.20 -0.34
C VAL A 279 -26.24 -1.32 -0.85
N VAL A 280 -26.79 -1.15 -2.04
CA VAL A 280 -27.58 -2.19 -2.72
C VAL A 280 -26.63 -3.24 -3.28
N VAL A 281 -26.81 -4.48 -2.90
CA VAL A 281 -26.04 -5.63 -3.40
C VAL A 281 -26.98 -6.50 -4.23
N LYS A 282 -26.60 -6.73 -5.50
CA LYS A 282 -27.31 -7.68 -6.37
C LYS A 282 -26.59 -9.01 -6.38
N PHE A 283 -27.36 -10.07 -6.29
CA PHE A 283 -26.83 -11.43 -6.24
C PHE A 283 -27.76 -12.43 -6.93
N VAL A 284 -27.28 -13.62 -7.22
CA VAL A 284 -28.09 -14.71 -7.75
C VAL A 284 -28.18 -15.80 -6.69
N ARG A 285 -29.41 -16.22 -6.39
CA ARG A 285 -29.74 -17.33 -5.50
C ARG A 285 -30.67 -18.30 -6.20
N GLY A 286 -30.32 -19.59 -6.27
CA GLY A 286 -31.14 -20.58 -6.96
C GLY A 286 -31.42 -20.29 -8.43
N GLY A 287 -30.51 -19.58 -9.12
CA GLY A 287 -30.65 -19.16 -10.52
C GLY A 287 -31.46 -17.88 -10.75
N ALA A 288 -32.08 -17.31 -9.70
CA ALA A 288 -32.86 -16.07 -9.79
C ALA A 288 -32.04 -14.86 -9.28
N ALA A 289 -32.11 -13.75 -10.02
CA ALA A 289 -31.52 -12.48 -9.59
C ALA A 289 -32.34 -11.88 -8.44
N GLN A 290 -31.66 -11.44 -7.40
CA GLN A 290 -32.23 -10.78 -6.23
C GLN A 290 -31.35 -9.58 -5.84
N GLU A 291 -31.91 -8.71 -5.00
CA GLU A 291 -31.15 -7.60 -4.42
C GLU A 291 -31.51 -7.39 -2.94
N THR A 292 -30.56 -6.88 -2.20
CA THR A 292 -30.73 -6.49 -0.80
C THR A 292 -29.90 -5.24 -0.51
N THR A 293 -30.25 -4.55 0.57
CA THR A 293 -29.45 -3.42 1.06
C THR A 293 -28.65 -3.85 2.26
N ILE A 294 -27.32 -3.64 2.20
CA ILE A 294 -26.39 -3.95 3.28
C ILE A 294 -25.81 -2.65 3.80
N VAL A 295 -25.85 -2.44 5.11
CA VAL A 295 -25.09 -1.36 5.75
C VAL A 295 -23.68 -1.85 5.96
N VAL A 296 -22.70 -1.22 5.29
CA VAL A 296 -21.29 -1.60 5.39
C VAL A 296 -20.80 -1.42 6.83
N GLY A 297 -20.31 -2.47 7.44
CA GLY A 297 -19.70 -2.41 8.76
C GLY A 297 -18.27 -1.90 8.72
N GLU A 298 -17.68 -1.67 9.88
CA GLU A 298 -16.26 -1.47 10.05
C GLU A 298 -15.63 -2.79 10.51
N ARG A 299 -14.50 -3.18 9.89
CA ARG A 299 -13.79 -4.39 10.29
C ARG A 299 -13.24 -4.20 11.71
N ALA A 300 -13.75 -4.98 12.67
CA ALA A 300 -13.22 -4.99 14.02
C ALA A 300 -11.77 -5.48 13.99
N HIS A 301 -10.86 -4.77 14.66
CA HIS A 301 -9.53 -5.28 14.96
C HIS A 301 -9.68 -6.30 16.10
N GLY A 302 -9.89 -7.53 15.73
CA GLY A 302 -9.91 -8.68 16.63
C GLY A 302 -8.91 -9.69 16.10
N GLY A 303 -7.98 -10.06 16.96
CA GLY A 303 -6.91 -10.96 16.67
C GLY A 303 -7.28 -12.23 15.88
N LYS A 304 -6.41 -12.60 15.10
CA LYS A 304 -5.68 -13.88 15.00
C LYS A 304 -4.71 -13.76 13.85
#